data_25c9972de0183290bd300ff45a9a2f40
#
_entry.id   25c9972de0183290bd300ff45a9a2f40
#
_cell.length_a   1.000
_cell.length_b   1.000
_cell.length_c   1.000
_cell.angle_alpha   90.00
_cell.angle_beta   90.00
_cell.angle_gamma   90.00
#
_symmetry.space_group_name_H-M   'P 1'
#
loop_
_entity.id
_entity.type
_entity.pdbx_description
1 polymer ?
#
loop_
_entity_poly.entity_id
_entity_poly.type
_entity_poly.pdbx_seq_one_letter_code
_entity_poly.pdbx_strand_id
1 'polypeptide(L)'
;CMSLMACSDAGSSADTAESEAAKREIADPSKITYMDSYEFEKLTFDGIEKQECSILVEAEDAKENSGVAFNTVSEGFSGDGYMDVSDNTAFSMTVDIPSSQYYKLTVRHCAGGHKENPLLFNGLKVMDIYSESGDWQESIADGVFLEKGENTITLGEGWSYFSLDSILIENGEPIHDSIYESTADTLCNKYANLKTQNIYQYLKAVYGKRTLSGQCTDYGKNTETDAIYLGYEKYPAVRTFDFIFDSMNYCNGNPEAKDVDLAIDWSKQGGLVVFDWHWHAPLGKAEFYTEKTDFKLSNAVTDEDIATLSIDELQKLCDDKKISEECLAIVKDIDNISSLMQRMEDENVTVMWRPLHEASGGWFWWGASGAEDYKWLWRLMYHRMTDYHQLDNLIWVWNAQSADWYVGDEYCDICAIDIYNQAHDYGTSPSTFAELSSWANNGKLVTMSECATMPDPELIVRDNTYWLWFAVWNWDYIVMFGTTDLSEAYTDFDMQKKVYNSEVIITRDQLPDFDALSS
;
A
#
# COMPACT_ATOMS: atom_id res chain seq x y z
N CYS A 1 9.60 79.23 39.99
CA CYS A 1 10.33 78.22 40.72
C CYS A 1 10.65 77.09 39.83
N MET A 2 11.92 76.95 39.51
CA MET A 2 12.52 75.88 38.75
C MET A 2 12.60 74.63 39.63
N SER A 3 12.30 73.48 39.10
CA SER A 3 12.75 72.20 39.67
C SER A 3 13.18 71.29 38.54
N LEU A 4 14.47 70.98 38.52
CA LEU A 4 15.10 69.98 37.69
C LEU A 4 14.65 68.59 38.09
N MET A 5 14.27 67.75 37.14
CA MET A 5 14.22 66.29 37.34
C MET A 5 15.24 65.65 36.44
N ALA A 6 16.09 64.85 37.06
CA ALA A 6 17.14 64.07 36.45
C ALA A 6 16.54 62.86 35.71
N CYS A 7 17.02 62.61 34.48
CA CYS A 7 16.82 61.36 33.78
C CYS A 7 17.75 60.32 34.38
N SER A 8 17.17 59.18 34.83
CA SER A 8 17.90 57.95 35.08
C SER A 8 17.73 57.01 33.92
N ASP A 9 18.86 56.71 33.25
CA ASP A 9 18.96 55.62 32.29
C ASP A 9 18.64 54.30 32.95
N ALA A 10 17.58 53.67 32.46
CA ALA A 10 17.31 52.26 32.71
C ALA A 10 17.77 51.47 31.46
N GLY A 11 18.94 50.86 31.57
CA GLY A 11 19.39 49.88 30.62
C GLY A 11 18.46 48.66 30.65
N SER A 12 17.76 48.42 29.53
CA SER A 12 17.06 47.14 29.31
C SER A 12 18.08 46.10 28.85
N SER A 13 18.49 45.23 29.71
CA SER A 13 19.10 43.97 29.34
C SER A 13 18.01 43.12 28.68
N ALA A 14 18.09 42.99 27.36
CA ALA A 14 17.37 41.95 26.65
C ALA A 14 18.04 40.63 27.01
N ASP A 15 17.46 39.92 27.95
CA ASP A 15 17.70 38.49 28.12
C ASP A 15 17.19 37.78 26.86
N THR A 16 18.10 37.45 25.95
CA THR A 16 17.87 36.43 24.95
C THR A 16 17.84 35.09 25.69
N ALA A 17 16.65 34.69 26.08
CA ALA A 17 16.41 33.29 26.41
C ALA A 17 16.52 32.52 25.07
N GLU A 18 17.70 31.96 24.75
CA GLU A 18 17.81 30.81 23.91
C GLU A 18 16.99 29.72 24.60
N SER A 19 15.83 29.37 24.05
CA SER A 19 15.13 28.17 24.43
C SER A 19 16.06 27.01 24.07
N GLU A 20 16.64 26.34 25.05
CA GLU A 20 17.21 25.01 24.85
C GLU A 20 16.07 24.17 24.25
N ALA A 21 16.16 23.88 22.95
CA ALA A 21 15.28 22.88 22.34
C ALA A 21 15.44 21.60 23.16
N ALA A 22 14.35 21.11 23.71
CA ALA A 22 14.36 19.87 24.47
C ALA A 22 15.00 18.81 23.57
N LYS A 23 16.04 18.14 24.07
CA LYS A 23 16.69 17.06 23.32
C LYS A 23 15.64 16.00 23.07
N ARG A 24 15.38 15.73 21.79
CA ARG A 24 14.53 14.64 21.33
C ARG A 24 15.03 13.32 21.90
N GLU A 25 14.18 12.60 22.63
CA GLU A 25 14.56 11.39 23.37
C GLU A 25 14.18 10.14 22.56
N ILE A 26 15.04 9.14 22.58
CA ILE A 26 14.74 7.81 22.04
C ILE A 26 13.90 7.08 23.09
N ALA A 27 12.84 6.40 22.68
CA ALA A 27 12.01 5.58 23.56
C ALA A 27 12.87 4.59 24.36
N ASP A 28 12.58 4.46 25.66
CA ASP A 28 13.31 3.54 26.55
C ASP A 28 13.04 2.08 26.10
N PRO A 29 14.08 1.34 25.63
CA PRO A 29 13.90 -0.03 25.15
C PRO A 29 13.31 -0.97 26.20
N SER A 30 13.50 -0.69 27.51
CA SER A 30 12.96 -1.52 28.59
C SER A 30 11.44 -1.40 28.75
N LYS A 31 10.83 -0.39 28.15
CA LYS A 31 9.38 -0.15 28.13
C LYS A 31 8.69 -0.68 26.87
N ILE A 32 9.44 -1.08 25.86
CA ILE A 32 8.89 -1.62 24.63
C ILE A 32 8.36 -3.03 24.88
N THR A 33 7.11 -3.27 24.49
CA THR A 33 6.52 -4.62 24.46
C THR A 33 6.91 -5.29 23.14
N TYR A 34 7.96 -6.09 23.18
CA TYR A 34 8.50 -6.74 21.99
C TYR A 34 7.58 -7.84 21.44
N MET A 35 7.75 -8.15 20.15
CA MET A 35 6.93 -9.12 19.40
C MET A 35 6.79 -10.48 20.11
N ASP A 36 7.81 -10.95 20.81
CA ASP A 36 7.83 -12.23 21.53
C ASP A 36 6.86 -12.27 22.73
N SER A 37 6.34 -11.11 23.14
CA SER A 37 5.32 -11.01 24.20
C SER A 37 3.92 -11.35 23.71
N TYR A 38 3.71 -11.48 22.40
CA TYR A 38 2.43 -11.80 21.79
C TYR A 38 2.43 -13.25 21.30
N GLU A 39 1.47 -14.03 21.75
CA GLU A 39 1.36 -15.45 21.38
C GLU A 39 0.33 -15.62 20.25
N PHE A 40 0.83 -15.84 19.03
CA PHE A 40 0.03 -16.24 17.89
C PHE A 40 0.52 -17.60 17.38
N GLU A 41 -0.34 -18.61 17.44
CA GLU A 41 -0.08 -19.90 16.78
C GLU A 41 -0.33 -19.73 15.27
N LYS A 42 0.62 -20.19 14.44
CA LYS A 42 0.43 -20.20 13.00
C LYS A 42 -0.55 -21.32 12.62
N LEU A 43 -1.56 -20.98 11.82
CA LEU A 43 -2.46 -21.96 11.24
C LEU A 43 -1.78 -22.64 10.04
N THR A 44 -2.02 -23.93 9.86
CA THR A 44 -1.42 -24.75 8.81
C THR A 44 -2.48 -25.33 7.89
N PHE A 45 -2.10 -25.54 6.64
CA PHE A 45 -2.92 -26.21 5.64
C PHE A 45 -2.39 -27.63 5.39
N ASP A 46 -3.25 -28.64 5.55
CA ASP A 46 -2.89 -30.06 5.48
C ASP A 46 -3.35 -30.76 4.18
N GLY A 47 -3.92 -30.02 3.24
CA GLY A 47 -4.54 -30.56 2.01
C GLY A 47 -3.59 -30.91 0.87
N ILE A 48 -2.29 -31.21 1.14
CA ILE A 48 -1.26 -31.42 0.11
C ILE A 48 -1.04 -32.90 -0.16
N GLU A 49 -1.19 -33.31 -1.43
CA GLU A 49 -0.87 -34.65 -1.93
C GLU A 49 0.29 -34.55 -2.94
N LYS A 50 1.56 -34.67 -2.50
CA LYS A 50 2.73 -34.52 -3.39
C LYS A 50 2.82 -35.65 -4.43
N GLN A 51 2.85 -35.28 -5.70
CA GLN A 51 3.09 -36.13 -6.84
C GLN A 51 3.93 -35.40 -7.89
N GLU A 52 4.90 -36.10 -8.50
CA GLU A 52 5.66 -35.53 -9.62
C GLU A 52 4.74 -35.22 -10.80
N CYS A 53 4.85 -34.01 -11.31
CA CYS A 53 4.03 -33.50 -12.39
C CYS A 53 4.83 -32.59 -13.33
N SER A 54 4.61 -32.76 -14.62
CA SER A 54 5.04 -31.82 -15.67
C SER A 54 4.03 -31.94 -16.79
N ILE A 55 3.18 -30.92 -16.93
CA ILE A 55 2.11 -30.86 -17.94
C ILE A 55 2.34 -29.62 -18.78
N LEU A 56 2.48 -29.80 -20.09
CA LEU A 56 2.45 -28.70 -21.05
C LEU A 56 1.03 -28.59 -21.61
N VAL A 57 0.46 -27.40 -21.45
CA VAL A 57 -0.84 -27.04 -22.04
C VAL A 57 -0.55 -26.11 -23.22
N GLU A 58 -0.78 -26.59 -24.43
CA GLU A 58 -0.65 -25.78 -25.63
C GLU A 58 -1.92 -24.92 -25.80
N ALA A 59 -1.73 -23.64 -26.14
CA ALA A 59 -2.85 -22.71 -26.21
C ALA A 59 -3.80 -23.04 -27.39
N GLU A 60 -3.27 -23.61 -28.46
CA GLU A 60 -4.04 -24.02 -29.64
C GLU A 60 -4.98 -25.21 -29.41
N ASP A 61 -4.80 -25.96 -28.32
CA ASP A 61 -5.74 -27.00 -27.91
C ASP A 61 -7.08 -26.44 -27.43
N ALA A 62 -7.14 -25.13 -27.14
CA ALA A 62 -8.36 -24.46 -26.77
C ALA A 62 -9.26 -24.15 -27.96
N LYS A 63 -10.54 -23.92 -27.69
CA LYS A 63 -11.50 -23.55 -28.71
C LYS A 63 -11.38 -22.08 -29.07
N GLU A 64 -11.32 -21.81 -30.40
CA GLU A 64 -11.47 -20.44 -30.89
C GLU A 64 -12.82 -19.83 -30.49
N ASN A 65 -12.81 -18.55 -30.18
CA ASN A 65 -14.01 -17.75 -29.94
C ASN A 65 -13.89 -16.38 -30.64
N SER A 66 -14.88 -15.52 -30.47
CA SER A 66 -14.83 -14.15 -31.00
C SER A 66 -13.71 -13.38 -30.30
N GLY A 67 -12.67 -12.97 -31.02
CA GLY A 67 -11.51 -12.25 -30.50
C GLY A 67 -10.33 -13.14 -30.09
N VAL A 68 -10.45 -14.47 -30.23
CA VAL A 68 -9.37 -15.43 -30.01
C VAL A 68 -9.23 -16.33 -31.24
N ALA A 69 -8.07 -16.33 -31.89
CA ALA A 69 -7.84 -17.04 -33.14
C ALA A 69 -6.49 -17.77 -33.17
N PHE A 70 -6.48 -18.97 -33.75
CA PHE A 70 -5.25 -19.72 -34.02
C PHE A 70 -4.35 -18.98 -35.01
N ASN A 71 -3.04 -18.98 -34.77
CA ASN A 71 -2.05 -18.33 -35.64
C ASN A 71 -0.72 -19.09 -35.66
N THR A 72 0.07 -18.87 -36.73
CA THR A 72 1.40 -19.47 -36.96
C THR A 72 2.40 -18.50 -37.58
N VAL A 73 2.08 -17.21 -37.62
CA VAL A 73 2.89 -16.18 -38.31
C VAL A 73 4.17 -15.85 -37.56
N SER A 74 4.12 -15.77 -36.22
CA SER A 74 5.30 -15.50 -35.41
C SER A 74 6.10 -16.79 -35.22
N GLU A 75 7.35 -16.85 -35.71
CA GLU A 75 8.22 -18.01 -35.58
C GLU A 75 8.63 -18.27 -34.11
N GLY A 76 8.88 -19.52 -33.75
CA GLY A 76 9.44 -19.91 -32.44
C GLY A 76 8.40 -20.31 -31.40
N PHE A 77 7.14 -20.53 -31.76
CA PHE A 77 6.11 -21.14 -30.89
C PHE A 77 6.39 -22.63 -30.66
N SER A 78 5.76 -23.23 -29.64
CA SER A 78 5.70 -24.68 -29.41
C SER A 78 4.49 -25.28 -30.13
N GLY A 79 4.34 -26.60 -30.15
CA GLY A 79 3.19 -27.26 -30.73
C GLY A 79 2.98 -26.98 -32.23
N ASP A 80 1.72 -26.83 -32.62
CA ASP A 80 1.28 -26.56 -33.99
C ASP A 80 1.06 -25.07 -34.30
N GLY A 81 1.04 -24.21 -33.24
CA GLY A 81 0.81 -22.77 -33.38
C GLY A 81 0.63 -22.08 -32.03
N TYR A 82 -0.09 -21.00 -32.01
CA TYR A 82 -0.40 -20.22 -30.80
C TYR A 82 -1.77 -19.54 -30.96
N MET A 83 -2.30 -19.01 -29.87
CA MET A 83 -3.57 -18.26 -29.89
C MET A 83 -3.33 -16.76 -29.77
N ASP A 84 -3.82 -16.01 -30.75
CA ASP A 84 -3.89 -14.56 -30.71
C ASP A 84 -5.17 -14.11 -30.00
N VAL A 85 -5.03 -13.31 -28.98
CA VAL A 85 -6.13 -12.67 -28.26
C VAL A 85 -6.19 -11.20 -28.71
N SER A 86 -7.26 -10.86 -29.44
CA SER A 86 -7.56 -9.51 -29.90
C SER A 86 -8.81 -8.99 -29.17
N ASP A 87 -8.88 -7.70 -28.99
CA ASP A 87 -9.91 -7.05 -28.18
C ASP A 87 -9.93 -7.50 -26.71
N ASN A 88 -10.76 -6.90 -25.92
CA ASN A 88 -10.92 -7.20 -24.50
C ASN A 88 -11.74 -8.49 -24.31
N THR A 89 -11.16 -9.62 -24.66
CA THR A 89 -11.81 -10.94 -24.69
C THR A 89 -11.11 -11.88 -23.72
N ALA A 90 -11.87 -12.52 -22.85
CA ALA A 90 -11.36 -13.60 -22.02
C ALA A 90 -11.15 -14.87 -22.86
N PHE A 91 -10.04 -15.55 -22.62
CA PHE A 91 -9.67 -16.82 -23.24
C PHE A 91 -9.64 -17.89 -22.16
N SER A 92 -10.35 -19.02 -22.37
CA SER A 92 -10.42 -20.09 -21.37
C SER A 92 -10.08 -21.45 -21.97
N MET A 93 -9.35 -22.25 -21.19
CA MET A 93 -9.07 -23.65 -21.46
C MET A 93 -9.15 -24.47 -20.17
N THR A 94 -9.12 -25.78 -20.25
CA THR A 94 -9.12 -26.67 -19.07
C THR A 94 -7.90 -27.57 -19.06
N VAL A 95 -7.47 -27.93 -17.85
CA VAL A 95 -6.39 -28.89 -17.61
C VAL A 95 -6.79 -29.86 -16.49
N ASP A 96 -6.46 -31.14 -16.63
CA ASP A 96 -6.66 -32.14 -15.59
C ASP A 96 -5.40 -32.29 -14.74
N ILE A 97 -5.49 -31.89 -13.48
CA ILE A 97 -4.39 -31.86 -12.52
C ILE A 97 -4.39 -33.18 -11.71
N PRO A 98 -3.24 -33.89 -11.63
CA PRO A 98 -3.19 -35.23 -11.05
C PRO A 98 -3.27 -35.25 -9.53
N SER A 99 -2.93 -34.16 -8.85
CA SER A 99 -2.82 -34.11 -7.39
C SER A 99 -3.03 -32.70 -6.84
N SER A 100 -3.65 -32.58 -5.66
CA SER A 100 -3.82 -31.31 -4.94
C SER A 100 -2.51 -30.92 -4.29
N GLN A 101 -1.80 -29.94 -4.88
CA GLN A 101 -0.50 -29.46 -4.38
C GLN A 101 -0.14 -28.09 -4.98
N TYR A 102 1.03 -27.58 -4.61
CA TYR A 102 1.57 -26.35 -5.21
C TYR A 102 2.27 -26.65 -6.52
N TYR A 103 2.08 -25.74 -7.48
CA TYR A 103 2.65 -25.82 -8.81
C TYR A 103 3.39 -24.53 -9.16
N LYS A 104 4.36 -24.66 -10.03
CA LYS A 104 5.01 -23.58 -10.74
C LYS A 104 4.42 -23.51 -12.14
N LEU A 105 3.98 -22.35 -12.53
CA LEU A 105 3.43 -22.05 -13.83
C LEU A 105 4.47 -21.25 -14.63
N THR A 106 4.81 -21.71 -15.84
CA THR A 106 5.60 -20.93 -16.79
C THR A 106 4.73 -20.66 -18.00
N VAL A 107 4.36 -19.40 -18.19
CA VAL A 107 3.46 -18.93 -19.26
C VAL A 107 4.30 -18.33 -20.37
N ARG A 108 4.22 -18.90 -21.57
CA ARG A 108 4.93 -18.41 -22.74
C ARG A 108 4.02 -17.58 -23.62
N HIS A 109 4.40 -16.33 -23.83
CA HIS A 109 3.56 -15.30 -24.45
C HIS A 109 4.39 -14.26 -25.19
N CYS A 110 3.75 -13.45 -26.05
CA CYS A 110 4.35 -12.23 -26.60
C CYS A 110 3.28 -11.17 -26.90
N ALA A 111 3.71 -9.91 -27.05
CA ALA A 111 2.86 -8.81 -27.50
C ALA A 111 3.69 -7.74 -28.21
N GLY A 112 3.06 -7.00 -29.10
CA GLY A 112 3.71 -5.91 -29.84
C GLY A 112 3.95 -4.61 -29.04
N GLY A 113 4.26 -4.71 -27.75
CA GLY A 113 4.48 -3.60 -26.82
C GLY A 113 3.92 -3.92 -25.45
N HIS A 114 3.94 -2.95 -24.53
CA HIS A 114 3.45 -3.15 -23.17
C HIS A 114 1.99 -3.61 -23.16
N LYS A 115 1.76 -4.77 -22.55
CA LYS A 115 0.46 -5.38 -22.30
C LYS A 115 0.45 -6.05 -20.94
N GLU A 116 -0.69 -5.96 -20.27
CA GLU A 116 -0.94 -6.56 -18.98
C GLU A 116 -2.25 -7.35 -19.03
N ASN A 117 -2.19 -8.63 -18.69
CA ASN A 117 -3.35 -9.51 -18.72
C ASN A 117 -3.35 -10.43 -17.49
N PRO A 118 -4.45 -10.51 -16.71
CA PRO A 118 -4.53 -11.40 -15.58
C PRO A 118 -4.67 -12.86 -16.00
N LEU A 119 -3.90 -13.75 -15.38
CA LEU A 119 -4.06 -15.19 -15.47
C LEU A 119 -4.82 -15.70 -14.25
N LEU A 120 -5.93 -16.39 -14.48
CA LEU A 120 -6.77 -16.95 -13.45
C LEU A 120 -6.81 -18.48 -13.55
N PHE A 121 -6.84 -19.14 -12.40
CA PHE A 121 -7.22 -20.54 -12.27
C PHE A 121 -8.48 -20.66 -11.42
N ASN A 122 -9.50 -21.34 -11.97
CA ASN A 122 -10.81 -21.49 -11.33
C ASN A 122 -11.45 -20.16 -10.87
N GLY A 123 -11.19 -19.08 -11.63
CA GLY A 123 -11.70 -17.75 -11.35
C GLY A 123 -10.89 -16.92 -10.35
N LEU A 124 -9.82 -17.47 -9.78
CA LEU A 124 -8.92 -16.74 -8.88
C LEU A 124 -7.66 -16.28 -9.63
N LYS A 125 -7.33 -15.01 -9.53
CA LYS A 125 -6.12 -14.45 -10.15
C LYS A 125 -4.87 -15.02 -9.46
N VAL A 126 -3.98 -15.59 -10.26
CA VAL A 126 -2.70 -16.16 -9.79
C VAL A 126 -1.52 -15.27 -10.14
N MET A 127 -1.58 -14.51 -11.23
CA MET A 127 -0.57 -13.52 -11.62
C MET A 127 -1.12 -12.56 -12.67
N ASP A 128 -0.41 -11.45 -12.87
CA ASP A 128 -0.51 -10.62 -14.07
C ASP A 128 0.63 -10.98 -15.01
N ILE A 129 0.30 -11.15 -16.31
CA ILE A 129 1.26 -11.41 -17.37
C ILE A 129 1.62 -10.09 -18.01
N TYR A 130 2.89 -9.70 -17.91
CA TYR A 130 3.42 -8.48 -18.53
C TYR A 130 4.18 -8.84 -19.80
N SER A 131 3.76 -8.31 -20.94
CA SER A 131 4.46 -8.44 -22.22
C SER A 131 5.02 -7.09 -22.64
N GLU A 132 6.33 -7.03 -22.96
CA GLU A 132 7.03 -5.79 -23.27
C GLU A 132 7.50 -5.70 -24.72
N SER A 133 7.57 -6.83 -25.44
CA SER A 133 8.09 -6.89 -26.79
C SER A 133 7.37 -7.92 -27.65
N GLY A 134 7.59 -7.85 -28.99
CA GLY A 134 7.07 -8.82 -29.94
C GLY A 134 7.80 -10.17 -29.94
N ASP A 135 8.84 -10.33 -29.11
CA ASP A 135 9.54 -11.60 -28.95
C ASP A 135 8.84 -12.47 -27.91
N TRP A 136 8.99 -13.79 -28.03
CA TRP A 136 8.47 -14.74 -27.05
C TRP A 136 9.16 -14.55 -25.69
N GLN A 137 8.36 -14.41 -24.65
CA GLN A 137 8.75 -14.19 -23.27
C GLN A 137 8.10 -15.25 -22.37
N GLU A 138 8.65 -15.42 -21.17
CA GLU A 138 8.11 -16.30 -20.15
C GLU A 138 7.80 -15.52 -18.89
N SER A 139 6.57 -15.65 -18.39
CA SER A 139 6.16 -15.18 -17.07
C SER A 139 6.00 -16.38 -16.14
N ILE A 140 6.49 -16.26 -14.91
CA ILE A 140 6.54 -17.37 -13.95
C ILE A 140 5.73 -17.01 -12.70
N ALA A 141 4.82 -17.91 -12.30
CA ALA A 141 4.21 -17.91 -10.99
C ALA A 141 4.57 -19.21 -10.26
N ASP A 142 5.16 -19.12 -9.08
CA ASP A 142 5.43 -20.26 -8.21
C ASP A 142 4.50 -20.24 -6.98
N GLY A 143 4.34 -21.38 -6.32
CA GLY A 143 3.48 -21.50 -5.15
C GLY A 143 1.98 -21.43 -5.46
N VAL A 144 1.56 -21.68 -6.68
CA VAL A 144 0.15 -21.71 -7.07
C VAL A 144 -0.47 -23.06 -6.67
N PHE A 145 -1.44 -23.04 -5.76
CA PHE A 145 -2.15 -24.25 -5.37
C PHE A 145 -3.23 -24.59 -6.40
N LEU A 146 -3.17 -25.82 -6.96
CA LEU A 146 -4.20 -26.37 -7.83
C LEU A 146 -4.78 -27.64 -7.20
N GLU A 147 -6.07 -27.80 -7.33
CA GLU A 147 -6.76 -29.01 -6.86
C GLU A 147 -6.70 -30.13 -7.91
N LYS A 148 -6.71 -31.34 -7.44
CA LYS A 148 -6.81 -32.53 -8.29
C LYS A 148 -8.10 -32.54 -9.10
N GLY A 149 -7.98 -32.87 -10.40
CA GLY A 149 -9.08 -32.93 -11.34
C GLY A 149 -9.06 -31.77 -12.34
N GLU A 150 -10.20 -31.51 -12.93
CA GLU A 150 -10.32 -30.47 -13.95
C GLU A 150 -10.21 -29.07 -13.33
N ASN A 151 -9.27 -28.27 -13.84
CA ASN A 151 -9.09 -26.87 -13.50
C ASN A 151 -9.29 -26.02 -14.76
N THR A 152 -9.97 -24.88 -14.60
CA THR A 152 -10.17 -23.91 -15.66
C THR A 152 -9.06 -22.85 -15.62
N ILE A 153 -8.37 -22.66 -16.72
CA ILE A 153 -7.40 -21.59 -16.94
C ILE A 153 -8.10 -20.48 -17.70
N THR A 154 -8.03 -19.25 -17.23
CA THR A 154 -8.58 -18.10 -17.93
C THR A 154 -7.53 -17.00 -18.01
N LEU A 155 -7.28 -16.49 -19.22
CA LEU A 155 -6.66 -15.19 -19.40
C LEU A 155 -7.80 -14.18 -19.40
N GLY A 156 -7.86 -13.37 -18.35
CA GLY A 156 -8.95 -12.44 -18.12
C GLY A 156 -8.91 -11.24 -19.05
N GLU A 157 -9.94 -10.44 -18.98
CA GLU A 157 -10.02 -9.16 -19.66
C GLU A 157 -8.95 -8.23 -19.11
N GLY A 158 -7.97 -7.88 -19.93
CA GLY A 158 -6.87 -6.99 -19.63
C GLY A 158 -6.65 -6.01 -20.78
N TRP A 159 -5.39 -5.66 -21.06
CA TRP A 159 -5.07 -4.80 -22.20
C TRP A 159 -5.07 -5.52 -23.54
N SER A 160 -5.45 -6.80 -23.60
CA SER A 160 -5.59 -7.64 -24.79
C SER A 160 -4.47 -7.48 -25.84
N TYR A 161 -4.66 -7.96 -27.06
CA TYR A 161 -3.66 -7.89 -28.14
C TYR A 161 -2.33 -8.52 -27.75
N PHE A 162 -2.39 -9.74 -27.23
CA PHE A 162 -1.21 -10.57 -26.95
C PHE A 162 -1.40 -11.95 -27.57
N SER A 163 -0.30 -12.68 -27.71
CA SER A 163 -0.28 -14.06 -28.19
C SER A 163 0.13 -14.98 -27.04
N LEU A 164 -0.65 -16.03 -26.81
CA LEU A 164 -0.35 -17.10 -25.86
C LEU A 164 0.11 -18.33 -26.63
N ASP A 165 1.30 -18.85 -26.29
CA ASP A 165 1.86 -20.07 -26.85
C ASP A 165 1.49 -21.28 -25.99
N SER A 166 1.96 -21.31 -24.76
CA SER A 166 1.78 -22.47 -23.89
C SER A 166 1.88 -22.11 -22.40
N ILE A 167 1.37 -23.02 -21.55
CA ILE A 167 1.53 -22.96 -20.10
C ILE A 167 2.14 -24.29 -19.65
N LEU A 168 3.36 -24.25 -19.14
CA LEU A 168 4.00 -25.39 -18.49
C LEU A 168 3.67 -25.39 -17.00
N ILE A 169 3.10 -26.50 -16.51
CA ILE A 169 2.70 -26.72 -15.11
C ILE A 169 3.61 -27.80 -14.53
N GLU A 170 4.45 -27.40 -13.58
CA GLU A 170 5.40 -28.29 -12.92
C GLU A 170 5.20 -28.26 -11.41
N ASN A 171 5.85 -29.17 -10.66
CA ASN A 171 5.86 -29.09 -9.21
C ASN A 171 6.42 -27.75 -8.75
N GLY A 172 5.71 -27.08 -7.86
CA GLY A 172 6.10 -25.85 -7.20
C GLY A 172 6.23 -26.04 -5.69
N GLU A 173 6.72 -25.02 -5.02
CA GLU A 173 6.82 -24.98 -3.57
C GLU A 173 5.93 -23.85 -3.01
N PRO A 174 5.31 -24.01 -1.84
CA PRO A 174 4.57 -22.94 -1.21
C PRO A 174 5.49 -21.76 -0.86
N ILE A 175 4.91 -20.59 -0.64
CA ILE A 175 5.65 -19.48 -0.05
C ILE A 175 6.27 -19.96 1.25
N HIS A 176 7.60 -19.84 1.36
CA HIS A 176 8.35 -20.35 2.50
C HIS A 176 8.27 -19.41 3.70
N ASP A 177 8.20 -19.96 4.92
CA ASP A 177 8.08 -19.18 6.16
C ASP A 177 9.22 -18.19 6.39
N SER A 178 10.38 -18.42 5.79
CA SER A 178 11.53 -17.49 5.87
C SER A 178 11.23 -16.09 5.35
N ILE A 179 10.17 -15.92 4.54
CA ILE A 179 9.72 -14.60 4.07
C ILE A 179 9.28 -13.69 5.24
N TYR A 180 8.88 -14.28 6.37
CA TYR A 180 8.43 -13.59 7.57
C TYR A 180 9.53 -13.38 8.63
N GLU A 181 10.71 -14.01 8.46
CA GLU A 181 11.73 -14.10 9.52
C GLU A 181 12.68 -12.89 9.59
N SER A 182 12.85 -12.16 8.50
CA SER A 182 13.84 -11.08 8.42
C SER A 182 13.22 -9.69 8.38
N THR A 183 12.41 -9.36 9.39
CA THR A 183 11.87 -7.99 9.51
C THR A 183 12.81 -7.11 10.32
N ALA A 184 12.89 -5.82 9.99
CA ALA A 184 13.69 -4.86 10.75
C ALA A 184 13.27 -4.82 12.22
N ASP A 185 14.23 -4.75 13.13
CA ASP A 185 13.93 -4.72 14.58
C ASP A 185 13.42 -3.37 15.06
N THR A 186 13.73 -2.30 14.34
CA THR A 186 13.39 -0.92 14.69
C THR A 186 12.78 -0.19 13.51
N LEU A 187 11.97 0.81 13.82
CA LEU A 187 11.46 1.78 12.85
C LEU A 187 12.59 2.61 12.22
N CYS A 188 12.37 3.06 10.98
CA CYS A 188 13.29 3.97 10.27
C CYS A 188 13.44 5.30 11.03
N ASN A 189 12.38 5.83 11.66
CA ASN A 189 12.50 6.92 12.63
C ASN A 189 12.93 6.38 14.00
N LYS A 190 14.21 6.50 14.33
CA LYS A 190 14.75 6.07 15.64
C LYS A 190 14.17 6.80 16.86
N TYR A 191 13.51 7.93 16.64
CA TYR A 191 12.88 8.73 17.71
C TYR A 191 11.40 8.41 17.89
N ALA A 192 10.85 7.47 17.09
CA ALA A 192 9.44 7.08 17.22
C ALA A 192 9.06 6.85 18.68
N ASN A 193 7.94 7.42 19.11
CA ASN A 193 7.49 7.39 20.50
C ASN A 193 7.12 5.96 20.95
N LEU A 194 6.96 5.75 22.24
CA LEU A 194 6.77 4.42 22.82
C LEU A 194 5.53 3.71 22.28
N LYS A 195 4.42 4.41 22.06
CA LYS A 195 3.20 3.81 21.50
C LYS A 195 3.44 3.34 20.05
N THR A 196 4.11 4.15 19.24
CA THR A 196 4.47 3.83 17.87
C THR A 196 5.39 2.60 17.81
N GLN A 197 6.38 2.51 18.70
CA GLN A 197 7.23 1.33 18.85
C GLN A 197 6.42 0.08 19.23
N ASN A 198 5.53 0.18 20.21
CA ASN A 198 4.69 -0.94 20.66
C ASN A 198 3.75 -1.42 19.56
N ILE A 199 3.14 -0.51 18.80
CA ILE A 199 2.31 -0.87 17.64
C ILE A 199 3.16 -1.61 16.59
N TYR A 200 4.34 -1.11 16.25
CA TYR A 200 5.21 -1.78 15.27
C TYR A 200 5.61 -3.20 15.73
N GLN A 201 5.96 -3.39 17.00
CA GLN A 201 6.27 -4.73 17.53
C GLN A 201 5.06 -5.67 17.49
N TYR A 202 3.86 -5.16 17.74
CA TYR A 202 2.63 -5.93 17.57
C TYR A 202 2.41 -6.34 16.11
N LEU A 203 2.58 -5.41 15.17
CA LEU A 203 2.48 -5.68 13.74
C LEU A 203 3.47 -6.79 13.31
N LYS A 204 4.70 -6.78 13.82
CA LYS A 204 5.68 -7.87 13.61
C LYS A 204 5.20 -9.20 14.19
N ALA A 205 4.55 -9.21 15.35
CA ALA A 205 4.03 -10.42 15.98
C ALA A 205 2.87 -11.05 15.20
N VAL A 206 2.04 -10.22 14.56
CA VAL A 206 0.91 -10.62 13.70
C VAL A 206 1.40 -11.19 12.37
N TYR A 207 2.44 -10.58 11.78
CA TYR A 207 2.93 -10.89 10.44
C TYR A 207 3.34 -12.36 10.29
N GLY A 208 2.85 -13.01 9.25
CA GLY A 208 3.06 -14.44 9.00
C GLY A 208 2.18 -15.38 9.83
N LYS A 209 1.25 -14.87 10.62
CA LYS A 209 0.38 -15.68 11.50
C LYS A 209 -1.09 -15.27 11.41
N ARG A 210 -1.38 -13.98 11.23
CA ARG A 210 -2.73 -13.40 11.09
C ARG A 210 -2.67 -12.25 10.10
N THR A 211 -3.85 -11.82 9.67
CA THR A 211 -4.03 -10.62 8.84
C THR A 211 -5.00 -9.68 9.54
N LEU A 212 -4.69 -8.38 9.58
CA LEU A 212 -5.59 -7.37 10.13
C LEU A 212 -6.64 -7.02 9.09
N SER A 213 -7.91 -6.96 9.48
CA SER A 213 -8.96 -6.40 8.63
C SER A 213 -8.82 -4.89 8.51
N GLY A 214 -8.97 -4.35 7.32
CA GLY A 214 -8.89 -2.92 7.05
C GLY A 214 -10.00 -2.41 6.15
N GLN A 215 -10.25 -1.10 6.24
CA GLN A 215 -11.26 -0.39 5.46
C GLN A 215 -10.79 1.02 5.13
N CYS A 216 -10.79 1.39 3.84
CA CYS A 216 -10.68 2.77 3.38
C CYS A 216 -12.03 3.45 3.51
N THR A 217 -12.08 4.67 4.05
CA THR A 217 -13.35 5.36 4.30
C THR A 217 -13.47 6.64 3.49
N ASP A 218 -14.70 7.00 3.13
CA ASP A 218 -15.00 8.28 2.48
C ASP A 218 -14.71 9.44 3.46
N TYR A 219 -14.13 10.52 2.95
CA TYR A 219 -13.66 11.66 3.74
C TYR A 219 -14.75 12.24 4.65
N GLY A 220 -14.41 12.38 5.91
CA GLY A 220 -15.28 12.96 6.94
C GLY A 220 -16.48 12.11 7.32
N LYS A 221 -16.47 10.77 7.05
CA LYS A 221 -17.62 9.88 7.28
C LYS A 221 -17.19 8.57 7.95
N ASN A 222 -18.15 7.94 8.64
CA ASN A 222 -18.03 6.60 9.23
C ASN A 222 -18.87 5.56 8.45
N THR A 223 -19.35 5.89 7.25
CA THR A 223 -20.37 5.12 6.53
C THR A 223 -19.97 3.65 6.39
N GLU A 224 -18.74 3.38 5.93
CA GLU A 224 -18.24 2.04 5.66
C GLU A 224 -18.08 1.24 6.97
N THR A 225 -17.43 1.84 7.96
CA THR A 225 -17.19 1.18 9.26
C THR A 225 -18.48 0.92 10.03
N ASP A 226 -19.45 1.85 9.97
CA ASP A 226 -20.75 1.69 10.61
C ASP A 226 -21.59 0.60 9.92
N ALA A 227 -21.55 0.53 8.57
CA ALA A 227 -22.21 -0.52 7.80
C ALA A 227 -21.65 -1.91 8.14
N ILE A 228 -20.33 -2.05 8.22
CA ILE A 228 -19.65 -3.29 8.63
C ILE A 228 -20.08 -3.69 10.04
N TYR A 229 -20.11 -2.75 10.98
CA TYR A 229 -20.53 -3.03 12.35
C TYR A 229 -22.00 -3.48 12.42
N LEU A 230 -22.88 -2.81 11.68
CA LEU A 230 -24.29 -3.19 11.63
C LEU A 230 -24.52 -4.57 11.01
N GLY A 231 -23.68 -4.96 10.03
CA GLY A 231 -23.77 -6.27 9.36
C GLY A 231 -23.16 -7.42 10.16
N TYR A 232 -22.04 -7.18 10.86
CA TYR A 232 -21.22 -8.26 11.43
C TYR A 232 -20.90 -8.10 12.92
N GLU A 233 -21.34 -7.03 13.57
CA GLU A 233 -21.04 -6.66 14.96
C GLU A 233 -19.52 -6.56 15.24
N LYS A 234 -18.73 -6.28 14.19
CA LYS A 234 -17.28 -6.12 14.20
C LYS A 234 -16.88 -4.83 13.51
N TYR A 235 -15.83 -4.18 14.03
CA TYR A 235 -15.15 -3.12 13.31
C TYR A 235 -13.84 -3.64 12.71
N PRO A 236 -13.39 -3.14 11.54
CA PRO A 236 -12.07 -3.46 11.02
C PRO A 236 -10.99 -3.02 12.04
N ALA A 237 -9.84 -3.73 12.06
CA ALA A 237 -8.73 -3.37 12.93
C ALA A 237 -8.03 -2.09 12.46
N VAL A 238 -7.92 -1.90 11.15
CA VAL A 238 -7.24 -0.79 10.47
C VAL A 238 -8.27 0.06 9.74
N ARG A 239 -8.12 1.37 9.85
CA ARG A 239 -8.92 2.32 9.06
C ARG A 239 -8.00 3.26 8.30
N THR A 240 -8.23 3.39 7.00
CA THR A 240 -7.52 4.33 6.13
C THR A 240 -8.34 5.60 5.96
N PHE A 241 -7.71 6.72 6.21
CA PHE A 241 -8.18 8.09 6.07
C PHE A 241 -7.37 8.81 4.99
N ASP A 242 -7.84 9.95 4.50
CA ASP A 242 -7.21 10.65 3.40
C ASP A 242 -7.16 12.17 3.64
N PHE A 243 -6.03 12.79 3.37
CA PHE A 243 -5.89 14.25 3.34
C PHE A 243 -6.32 14.89 2.01
N ILE A 244 -7.17 14.22 1.22
CA ILE A 244 -7.55 14.64 -0.13
C ILE A 244 -8.03 16.10 -0.21
N PHE A 245 -8.71 16.61 0.82
CA PHE A 245 -9.25 17.98 0.82
C PHE A 245 -8.41 18.97 1.64
N ASP A 246 -7.27 18.55 2.19
CA ASP A 246 -6.49 19.35 3.12
C ASP A 246 -5.22 19.95 2.49
N SER A 247 -4.93 19.71 1.19
CA SER A 247 -3.85 20.39 0.46
C SER A 247 -4.10 21.90 0.37
N MET A 248 -3.08 22.71 0.65
CA MET A 248 -3.18 24.17 0.79
C MET A 248 -3.77 24.87 -0.43
N ASN A 249 -3.35 24.44 -1.63
CA ASN A 249 -3.86 25.00 -2.88
C ASN A 249 -5.34 24.65 -3.12
N TYR A 250 -5.77 23.45 -2.72
CA TYR A 250 -7.16 23.02 -2.86
C TYR A 250 -8.09 23.73 -1.87
N CYS A 251 -7.71 23.76 -0.59
CA CYS A 251 -8.54 24.35 0.47
C CYS A 251 -8.34 25.88 0.64
N ASN A 252 -7.58 26.53 -0.24
CA ASN A 252 -7.22 27.94 -0.16
C ASN A 252 -6.62 28.33 1.22
N GLY A 253 -5.77 27.45 1.77
CA GLY A 253 -5.11 27.66 3.05
C GLY A 253 -5.98 27.44 4.29
N ASN A 254 -7.14 26.81 4.14
CA ASN A 254 -8.07 26.54 5.26
C ASN A 254 -8.48 25.05 5.25
N PRO A 255 -7.61 24.13 5.72
CA PRO A 255 -7.92 22.70 5.76
C PRO A 255 -9.10 22.44 6.72
N GLU A 256 -10.01 21.55 6.32
CA GLU A 256 -11.14 21.16 7.17
C GLU A 256 -10.74 20.13 8.22
N ALA A 257 -9.74 19.29 7.94
CA ALA A 257 -9.16 18.28 8.81
C ALA A 257 -10.18 17.31 9.43
N LYS A 258 -11.27 17.01 8.73
CA LYS A 258 -12.34 16.14 9.23
C LYS A 258 -11.85 14.73 9.56
N ASP A 259 -10.97 14.19 8.72
CA ASP A 259 -10.43 12.86 8.92
C ASP A 259 -9.48 12.81 10.11
N VAL A 260 -8.80 13.90 10.45
CA VAL A 260 -7.98 13.99 11.67
C VAL A 260 -8.81 13.78 12.92
N ASP A 261 -9.98 14.43 13.02
CA ASP A 261 -10.87 14.29 14.17
C ASP A 261 -11.42 12.85 14.28
N LEU A 262 -11.81 12.26 13.14
CA LEU A 262 -12.28 10.86 13.08
C LEU A 262 -11.16 9.85 13.39
N ALA A 263 -9.93 10.11 12.98
CA ALA A 263 -8.77 9.26 13.26
C ALA A 263 -8.41 9.28 14.76
N ILE A 264 -8.48 10.45 15.40
CA ILE A 264 -8.30 10.58 16.84
C ILE A 264 -9.37 9.77 17.58
N ASP A 265 -10.63 9.90 17.19
CA ASP A 265 -11.74 9.15 17.79
C ASP A 265 -11.59 7.64 17.56
N TRP A 266 -11.16 7.22 16.35
CA TRP A 266 -10.90 5.83 16.03
C TRP A 266 -9.79 5.21 16.86
N SER A 267 -8.66 5.91 16.99
CA SER A 267 -7.53 5.49 17.82
C SER A 267 -7.92 5.37 19.30
N LYS A 268 -8.70 6.33 19.84
CA LYS A 268 -9.22 6.28 21.22
C LYS A 268 -10.16 5.08 21.47
N GLN A 269 -10.75 4.52 20.42
CA GLN A 269 -11.56 3.31 20.47
C GLN A 269 -10.72 2.03 20.23
N GLY A 270 -9.40 2.13 20.20
CA GLY A 270 -8.45 1.03 20.06
C GLY A 270 -8.16 0.62 18.62
N GLY A 271 -8.60 1.39 17.61
CA GLY A 271 -8.33 1.09 16.20
C GLY A 271 -6.97 1.61 15.73
N LEU A 272 -6.39 0.95 14.72
CA LEU A 272 -5.17 1.39 14.04
C LEU A 272 -5.52 2.38 12.92
N VAL A 273 -4.66 3.38 12.73
CA VAL A 273 -4.88 4.49 11.81
C VAL A 273 -3.87 4.44 10.66
N VAL A 274 -4.35 4.45 9.43
CA VAL A 274 -3.57 4.72 8.21
C VAL A 274 -4.04 6.05 7.65
N PHE A 275 -3.11 6.85 7.15
CA PHE A 275 -3.43 8.00 6.31
C PHE A 275 -2.74 7.85 4.97
N ASP A 276 -3.47 8.14 3.90
CA ASP A 276 -2.92 8.46 2.59
C ASP A 276 -3.14 9.94 2.24
N TRP A 277 -2.71 10.32 1.06
CA TRP A 277 -2.87 11.69 0.61
C TRP A 277 -3.04 11.75 -0.91
N HIS A 278 -4.28 11.84 -1.36
CA HIS A 278 -4.56 12.27 -2.73
C HIS A 278 -4.20 13.74 -2.87
N TRP A 279 -2.91 13.98 -3.04
CA TRP A 279 -2.30 15.30 -2.95
C TRP A 279 -2.66 16.17 -4.15
N HIS A 280 -3.62 17.07 -3.98
CA HIS A 280 -3.87 18.10 -4.99
C HIS A 280 -2.62 18.96 -5.19
N ALA A 281 -2.26 19.20 -6.47
CA ALA A 281 -1.03 19.92 -6.82
C ALA A 281 -0.87 21.21 -6.01
N PRO A 282 0.30 21.41 -5.36
CA PRO A 282 0.52 22.50 -4.41
C PRO A 282 0.57 23.88 -5.06
N LEU A 283 0.69 23.94 -6.39
CA LEU A 283 0.71 25.17 -7.17
C LEU A 283 -0.04 24.96 -8.49
N GLY A 284 -0.60 26.05 -9.06
CA GLY A 284 -1.35 26.00 -10.31
C GLY A 284 -2.74 25.40 -10.12
N LYS A 285 -3.16 24.51 -11.02
CA LYS A 285 -4.46 23.86 -10.95
C LYS A 285 -4.44 22.76 -9.90
N ALA A 286 -5.26 22.92 -8.86
CA ALA A 286 -5.34 22.00 -7.71
C ALA A 286 -6.09 20.69 -8.09
N GLU A 287 -5.36 19.77 -8.71
CA GLU A 287 -5.81 18.45 -9.13
C GLU A 287 -4.68 17.46 -8.88
N PHE A 288 -4.97 16.20 -8.56
CA PHE A 288 -3.96 15.17 -8.31
C PHE A 288 -3.61 14.35 -9.55
N TYR A 289 -4.53 14.19 -10.51
CA TYR A 289 -4.24 13.51 -11.77
C TYR A 289 -3.34 14.35 -12.68
N THR A 290 -2.29 13.72 -13.22
CA THR A 290 -1.30 14.35 -14.13
C THR A 290 -1.96 15.03 -15.33
N GLU A 291 -2.98 14.41 -15.92
CA GLU A 291 -3.70 14.95 -17.09
C GLU A 291 -4.57 16.18 -16.76
N LYS A 292 -4.85 16.41 -15.47
CA LYS A 292 -5.76 17.48 -15.01
C LYS A 292 -5.04 18.66 -14.39
N THR A 293 -3.74 18.56 -14.09
CA THR A 293 -2.91 19.65 -13.57
C THR A 293 -1.79 20.01 -14.54
N ASP A 294 -1.28 21.21 -14.44
CA ASP A 294 -0.06 21.68 -15.14
C ASP A 294 1.19 21.64 -14.26
N PHE A 295 1.04 21.24 -13.00
CA PHE A 295 2.13 21.06 -12.05
C PHE A 295 3.05 19.89 -12.48
N LYS A 296 4.37 20.12 -12.39
CA LYS A 296 5.38 19.09 -12.69
C LYS A 296 6.39 19.01 -11.57
N LEU A 297 6.52 17.81 -10.99
CA LEU A 297 7.48 17.53 -9.92
C LEU A 297 8.92 17.87 -10.34
N SER A 298 9.29 17.57 -11.59
CA SER A 298 10.63 17.88 -12.12
C SER A 298 11.02 19.37 -12.07
N ASN A 299 10.05 20.29 -11.98
CA ASN A 299 10.35 21.71 -11.77
C ASN A 299 10.72 22.03 -10.31
N ALA A 300 10.31 21.19 -9.37
CA ALA A 300 10.54 21.39 -7.94
C ALA A 300 11.86 20.79 -7.46
N VAL A 301 12.38 19.77 -8.15
CA VAL A 301 13.62 19.08 -7.75
C VAL A 301 14.80 20.05 -7.69
N THR A 302 15.59 19.95 -6.61
CA THR A 302 16.76 20.81 -6.37
C THR A 302 17.86 20.02 -5.65
N ASP A 303 19.12 20.46 -5.85
CA ASP A 303 20.29 19.94 -5.12
C ASP A 303 20.55 20.70 -3.81
N GLU A 304 19.78 21.77 -3.52
CA GLU A 304 19.91 22.52 -2.26
C GLU A 304 19.38 21.67 -1.08
N ASP A 305 20.06 21.73 0.05
CA ASP A 305 19.61 21.08 1.29
C ASP A 305 18.52 21.94 1.95
N ILE A 306 17.28 21.59 1.71
CA ILE A 306 16.10 22.40 2.06
C ILE A 306 15.24 21.81 3.19
N ALA A 307 15.41 20.53 3.51
CA ALA A 307 14.45 19.82 4.35
C ALA A 307 14.28 20.42 5.76
N THR A 308 15.34 21.04 6.31
CA THR A 308 15.33 21.60 7.67
C THR A 308 15.35 23.13 7.72
N LEU A 309 15.23 23.79 6.58
CA LEU A 309 15.17 25.25 6.52
C LEU A 309 13.78 25.79 6.89
N SER A 310 13.75 26.95 7.55
CA SER A 310 12.50 27.66 7.80
C SER A 310 11.87 28.19 6.50
N ILE A 311 10.56 28.43 6.51
CA ILE A 311 9.85 29.00 5.35
C ILE A 311 10.45 30.36 4.92
N ASP A 312 10.93 31.17 5.85
CA ASP A 312 11.57 32.46 5.53
C ASP A 312 12.92 32.26 4.80
N GLU A 313 13.70 31.23 5.17
CA GLU A 313 14.94 30.89 4.47
C GLU A 313 14.66 30.33 3.08
N LEU A 314 13.68 29.45 2.97
CA LEU A 314 13.22 28.90 1.67
C LEU A 314 12.68 30.00 0.76
N GLN A 315 11.94 30.98 1.29
CA GLN A 315 11.47 32.12 0.50
C GLN A 315 12.64 32.93 -0.05
N LYS A 316 13.73 33.16 0.72
CA LYS A 316 14.95 33.81 0.23
C LYS A 316 15.63 33.02 -0.88
N LEU A 317 15.71 31.67 -0.73
CA LEU A 317 16.26 30.81 -1.79
C LEU A 317 15.42 30.91 -3.07
N CYS A 318 14.10 30.99 -2.94
CA CYS A 318 13.19 31.15 -4.07
C CYS A 318 13.35 32.53 -4.73
N ASP A 319 13.44 33.63 -3.95
CA ASP A 319 13.68 34.99 -4.45
C ASP A 319 15.03 35.08 -5.17
N ASP A 320 16.06 34.39 -4.67
CA ASP A 320 17.40 34.26 -5.25
C ASP A 320 17.45 33.28 -6.44
N LYS A 321 16.34 32.63 -6.79
CA LYS A 321 16.20 31.63 -7.87
C LYS A 321 17.10 30.40 -7.71
N LYS A 322 17.39 30.02 -6.49
CA LYS A 322 18.08 28.78 -6.15
C LYS A 322 17.14 27.58 -6.05
N ILE A 323 15.89 27.84 -5.68
CA ILE A 323 14.79 26.89 -5.74
C ILE A 323 13.62 27.51 -6.52
N SER A 324 12.74 26.68 -7.05
CA SER A 324 11.55 27.11 -7.79
C SER A 324 10.39 27.48 -6.85
N GLU A 325 9.35 28.11 -7.40
CA GLU A 325 8.09 28.33 -6.70
C GLU A 325 7.38 27.01 -6.43
N GLU A 326 7.51 26.03 -7.32
CA GLU A 326 7.00 24.67 -7.16
C GLU A 326 7.63 23.97 -5.95
N CYS A 327 8.96 24.09 -5.79
CA CYS A 327 9.68 23.55 -4.65
C CYS A 327 9.18 24.15 -3.32
N LEU A 328 9.08 25.47 -3.26
CA LEU A 328 8.58 26.18 -2.08
C LEU A 328 7.13 25.81 -1.76
N ALA A 329 6.28 25.62 -2.77
CA ALA A 329 4.89 25.23 -2.61
C ALA A 329 4.77 23.80 -2.04
N ILE A 330 5.59 22.85 -2.52
CA ILE A 330 5.69 21.48 -1.96
C ILE A 330 5.99 21.55 -0.47
N VAL A 331 7.04 22.28 -0.06
CA VAL A 331 7.43 22.33 1.36
C VAL A 331 6.34 22.96 2.22
N LYS A 332 5.69 24.02 1.75
CA LYS A 332 4.57 24.67 2.46
C LYS A 332 3.40 23.71 2.66
N ASP A 333 3.12 22.87 1.68
CA ASP A 333 2.01 21.92 1.78
C ASP A 333 2.35 20.73 2.70
N ILE A 334 3.60 20.24 2.66
CA ILE A 334 4.11 19.27 3.63
C ILE A 334 4.02 19.84 5.06
N ASP A 335 4.39 21.11 5.29
CA ASP A 335 4.29 21.76 6.60
C ASP A 335 2.84 21.85 7.09
N ASN A 336 1.91 22.12 6.18
CA ASN A 336 0.49 22.11 6.51
C ASN A 336 0.03 20.73 7.00
N ILE A 337 0.32 19.67 6.23
CA ILE A 337 -0.03 18.29 6.64
C ILE A 337 0.71 17.89 7.92
N SER A 338 1.97 18.29 8.08
CA SER A 338 2.71 18.08 9.33
C SER A 338 2.02 18.70 10.54
N SER A 339 1.39 19.87 10.38
CA SER A 339 0.62 20.51 11.46
C SER A 339 -0.65 19.71 11.82
N LEU A 340 -1.27 19.04 10.86
CA LEU A 340 -2.41 18.16 11.09
C LEU A 340 -1.97 16.84 11.76
N MET A 341 -0.81 16.31 11.33
CA MET A 341 -0.19 15.15 11.98
C MET A 341 0.21 15.45 13.43
N GLN A 342 0.71 16.67 13.72
CA GLN A 342 1.03 17.10 15.09
C GLN A 342 -0.20 17.06 16.00
N ARG A 343 -1.38 17.43 15.51
CA ARG A 343 -2.61 17.32 16.31
C ARG A 343 -2.88 15.86 16.73
N MET A 344 -2.60 14.90 15.85
CA MET A 344 -2.73 13.48 16.16
C MET A 344 -1.64 13.01 17.13
N GLU A 345 -0.41 13.50 16.99
CA GLU A 345 0.67 13.21 17.94
C GLU A 345 0.37 13.76 19.34
N ASP A 346 -0.13 15.00 19.45
CA ASP A 346 -0.54 15.62 20.71
C ASP A 346 -1.64 14.81 21.43
N GLU A 347 -2.47 14.07 20.68
CA GLU A 347 -3.49 13.15 21.18
C GLU A 347 -3.00 11.69 21.29
N ASN A 348 -1.68 11.46 21.20
CA ASN A 348 -1.03 10.14 21.26
C ASN A 348 -1.55 9.14 20.24
N VAL A 349 -1.84 9.57 19.00
CA VAL A 349 -2.26 8.73 17.90
C VAL A 349 -1.05 8.36 17.04
N THR A 350 -0.76 7.07 16.90
CA THR A 350 0.19 6.57 15.89
C THR A 350 -0.47 6.52 14.52
N VAL A 351 0.22 6.99 13.50
CA VAL A 351 -0.24 7.00 12.11
C VAL A 351 0.68 6.14 11.25
N MET A 352 0.12 5.14 10.59
CA MET A 352 0.77 4.46 9.48
C MET A 352 0.62 5.36 8.24
N TRP A 353 1.70 6.09 7.92
CA TRP A 353 1.70 7.15 6.90
C TRP A 353 2.03 6.58 5.53
N ARG A 354 1.07 6.62 4.59
CA ARG A 354 1.16 6.10 3.23
C ARG A 354 1.05 7.22 2.17
N PRO A 355 2.02 8.12 2.09
CA PRO A 355 2.01 9.18 1.09
C PRO A 355 2.43 8.67 -0.29
N LEU A 356 2.12 9.44 -1.34
CA LEU A 356 2.68 9.27 -2.67
C LEU A 356 2.46 7.87 -3.26
N HIS A 357 1.29 7.30 -2.98
CA HIS A 357 0.91 5.96 -3.42
C HIS A 357 0.82 5.86 -4.95
N GLU A 358 0.89 4.65 -5.49
CA GLU A 358 0.73 4.30 -6.91
C GLU A 358 1.59 5.11 -7.89
N ALA A 359 2.75 5.60 -7.45
CA ALA A 359 3.55 6.56 -8.20
C ALA A 359 4.05 6.01 -9.55
N SER A 360 4.37 4.71 -9.64
CA SER A 360 4.89 4.10 -10.88
C SER A 360 3.88 4.07 -12.03
N GLY A 361 2.57 4.17 -11.71
CA GLY A 361 1.50 4.25 -12.70
C GLY A 361 1.51 5.56 -13.49
N GLY A 362 2.12 6.63 -12.97
CA GLY A 362 2.30 7.92 -13.66
C GLY A 362 1.02 8.74 -13.82
N TRP A 363 -0.13 8.26 -13.35
CA TRP A 363 -1.39 9.00 -13.41
C TRP A 363 -1.51 10.12 -12.37
N PHE A 364 -0.75 10.05 -11.29
CA PHE A 364 -0.62 11.11 -10.29
C PHE A 364 0.60 11.99 -10.58
N TRP A 365 0.51 13.30 -10.28
CA TRP A 365 1.58 14.25 -10.58
C TRP A 365 2.91 13.90 -9.88
N TRP A 366 2.88 13.25 -8.72
CA TRP A 366 4.09 12.84 -7.98
C TRP A 366 4.81 11.64 -8.60
N GLY A 367 4.15 10.89 -9.51
CA GLY A 367 4.74 9.80 -10.27
C GLY A 367 5.13 10.17 -11.70
N ALA A 368 4.57 11.24 -12.25
CA ALA A 368 4.70 11.55 -13.68
C ALA A 368 6.12 11.91 -14.16
N SER A 369 7.01 12.30 -13.25
CA SER A 369 8.39 12.71 -13.57
C SER A 369 9.42 11.58 -13.43
N GLY A 370 8.99 10.37 -13.06
CA GLY A 370 9.83 9.19 -12.94
C GLY A 370 10.36 8.94 -11.52
N ALA A 371 10.99 7.79 -11.35
CA ALA A 371 11.37 7.23 -10.06
C ALA A 371 12.35 8.11 -9.26
N GLU A 372 13.32 8.77 -9.90
CA GLU A 372 14.33 9.57 -9.19
C GLU A 372 13.74 10.84 -8.58
N ASP A 373 12.85 11.54 -9.32
CA ASP A 373 12.14 12.71 -8.82
C ASP A 373 11.18 12.31 -7.67
N TYR A 374 10.51 11.17 -7.79
CA TYR A 374 9.69 10.61 -6.73
C TYR A 374 10.51 10.32 -5.46
N LYS A 375 11.67 9.67 -5.58
CA LYS A 375 12.55 9.36 -4.45
C LYS A 375 13.08 10.63 -3.79
N TRP A 376 13.35 11.70 -4.57
CA TRP A 376 13.69 13.00 -4.04
C TRP A 376 12.54 13.57 -3.18
N LEU A 377 11.31 13.54 -3.70
CA LEU A 377 10.13 14.05 -2.98
C LEU A 377 9.87 13.26 -1.69
N TRP A 378 9.99 11.92 -1.75
CA TRP A 378 9.84 11.05 -0.57
C TRP A 378 10.84 11.42 0.53
N ARG A 379 12.12 11.54 0.18
CA ARG A 379 13.18 11.89 1.14
C ARG A 379 12.99 13.30 1.70
N LEU A 380 12.61 14.26 0.87
CA LEU A 380 12.26 15.61 1.33
C LEU A 380 11.13 15.55 2.37
N MET A 381 10.04 14.84 2.07
CA MET A 381 8.89 14.68 2.97
C MET A 381 9.31 13.98 4.27
N TYR A 382 10.08 12.90 4.18
CA TYR A 382 10.59 12.16 5.33
C TYR A 382 11.39 13.09 6.26
N HIS A 383 12.41 13.75 5.75
CA HIS A 383 13.25 14.65 6.55
C HIS A 383 12.48 15.88 7.05
N ARG A 384 11.55 16.40 6.26
CA ARG A 384 10.72 17.52 6.71
C ARG A 384 9.84 17.16 7.89
N MET A 385 9.15 16.01 7.81
CA MET A 385 8.26 15.54 8.88
C MET A 385 9.03 15.04 10.10
N THR A 386 10.08 14.23 9.91
CA THR A 386 10.80 13.61 11.03
C THR A 386 11.87 14.51 11.65
N ASP A 387 12.65 15.26 10.86
CA ASP A 387 13.78 16.02 11.39
C ASP A 387 13.42 17.48 11.70
N TYR A 388 12.60 18.12 10.85
CA TYR A 388 12.19 19.51 11.06
C TYR A 388 10.98 19.62 11.99
N HIS A 389 9.88 18.92 11.69
CA HIS A 389 8.66 18.93 12.52
C HIS A 389 8.74 17.99 13.73
N GLN A 390 9.68 17.05 13.73
CA GLN A 390 9.92 16.09 14.82
C GLN A 390 8.69 15.21 15.13
N LEU A 391 7.95 14.81 14.10
CA LEU A 391 6.83 13.88 14.26
C LEU A 391 7.35 12.48 14.60
N ASP A 392 7.06 12.01 15.81
CA ASP A 392 7.54 10.74 16.36
C ASP A 392 6.46 9.67 16.45
N ASN A 393 5.30 9.96 15.88
CA ASN A 393 4.13 9.10 15.85
C ASN A 393 3.90 8.39 14.50
N LEU A 394 4.86 8.43 13.56
CA LEU A 394 4.70 7.92 12.20
C LEU A 394 5.38 6.55 12.01
N ILE A 395 4.67 5.63 11.36
CA ILE A 395 5.20 4.40 10.72
C ILE A 395 5.10 4.62 9.22
N TRP A 396 6.23 4.58 8.50
CA TRP A 396 6.29 4.94 7.09
C TRP A 396 5.93 3.76 6.19
N VAL A 397 4.88 3.92 5.38
CA VAL A 397 4.33 2.91 4.47
C VAL A 397 4.59 3.33 3.03
N TRP A 398 5.53 2.66 2.38
CA TRP A 398 5.85 2.90 0.97
C TRP A 398 4.93 2.08 0.06
N ASN A 399 4.37 2.74 -0.97
CA ASN A 399 3.46 2.15 -1.95
C ASN A 399 3.63 2.79 -3.33
N ALA A 400 4.72 2.56 -4.02
CA ALA A 400 4.90 3.07 -5.38
C ALA A 400 4.59 2.04 -6.48
N GLN A 401 4.20 0.81 -6.13
CA GLN A 401 3.80 -0.28 -7.03
C GLN A 401 4.93 -0.85 -7.92
N SER A 402 6.21 -0.51 -7.71
CA SER A 402 7.32 -1.03 -8.52
C SER A 402 8.65 -0.95 -7.76
N ALA A 403 9.46 -2.02 -7.86
CA ALA A 403 10.77 -2.15 -7.18
C ALA A 403 11.74 -1.01 -7.51
N ASP A 404 11.76 -0.54 -8.76
CA ASP A 404 12.66 0.53 -9.20
C ASP A 404 12.37 1.87 -8.50
N TRP A 405 11.20 2.00 -7.90
CA TRP A 405 10.75 3.17 -7.16
C TRP A 405 11.05 3.09 -5.65
N TYR A 406 11.64 1.99 -5.20
CA TYR A 406 11.90 1.80 -3.77
C TYR A 406 12.85 2.86 -3.22
N VAL A 407 12.46 3.46 -2.11
CA VAL A 407 13.08 4.67 -1.53
C VAL A 407 14.30 4.36 -0.65
N GLY A 408 14.46 3.11 -0.23
CA GLY A 408 15.53 2.64 0.67
C GLY A 408 15.00 2.27 2.05
N ASP A 409 15.67 1.30 2.69
CA ASP A 409 15.27 0.74 3.98
C ASP A 409 15.25 1.77 5.11
N GLU A 410 16.07 2.81 4.99
CA GLU A 410 16.20 3.90 5.95
C GLU A 410 15.04 4.90 5.95
N TYR A 411 14.15 4.82 4.94
CA TYR A 411 13.01 5.74 4.77
C TYR A 411 11.67 5.04 4.75
N CYS A 412 11.63 3.74 5.06
CA CYS A 412 10.43 2.93 4.96
C CYS A 412 10.40 1.87 6.07
N ASP A 413 9.21 1.60 6.63
CA ASP A 413 8.96 0.56 7.63
C ASP A 413 8.15 -0.60 7.05
N ILE A 414 7.18 -0.30 6.20
CA ILE A 414 6.24 -1.24 5.60
C ILE A 414 6.17 -1.00 4.10
N CYS A 415 6.21 -2.08 3.30
CA CYS A 415 5.95 -2.01 1.86
C CYS A 415 4.49 -2.39 1.59
N ALA A 416 3.83 -1.62 0.75
CA ALA A 416 2.42 -1.79 0.42
C ALA A 416 2.19 -1.88 -1.09
N ILE A 417 1.09 -2.52 -1.46
CA ILE A 417 0.62 -2.61 -2.83
C ILE A 417 -0.91 -2.52 -2.86
N ASP A 418 -1.47 -1.99 -3.94
CA ASP A 418 -2.90 -1.88 -4.17
C ASP A 418 -3.32 -2.92 -5.21
N ILE A 419 -4.31 -3.77 -4.86
CA ILE A 419 -4.72 -4.92 -5.68
C ILE A 419 -6.22 -4.85 -5.94
N TYR A 420 -6.60 -4.51 -7.17
CA TYR A 420 -7.98 -4.43 -7.59
C TYR A 420 -8.37 -5.66 -8.44
N ASN A 421 -8.56 -6.79 -7.76
CA ASN A 421 -9.06 -8.00 -8.39
C ASN A 421 -10.48 -7.80 -8.96
N GLN A 422 -10.87 -8.65 -9.90
CA GLN A 422 -12.25 -8.67 -10.41
C GLN A 422 -13.25 -8.96 -9.29
N ALA A 423 -14.48 -8.50 -9.45
CA ALA A 423 -15.54 -8.79 -8.49
C ALA A 423 -15.65 -10.31 -8.24
N HIS A 424 -15.79 -10.67 -6.97
CA HIS A 424 -15.89 -12.06 -6.48
C HIS A 424 -14.61 -12.91 -6.65
N ASP A 425 -13.48 -12.30 -7.01
CA ASP A 425 -12.17 -12.93 -6.90
C ASP A 425 -11.58 -12.69 -5.50
N TYR A 426 -11.60 -13.72 -4.66
CA TYR A 426 -11.13 -13.70 -3.28
C TYR A 426 -9.70 -14.25 -3.12
N GLY A 427 -8.97 -14.33 -4.23
CA GLY A 427 -7.58 -14.79 -4.28
C GLY A 427 -6.65 -13.93 -3.43
N THR A 428 -5.57 -14.55 -2.95
CA THR A 428 -4.60 -13.93 -2.04
C THR A 428 -3.40 -13.32 -2.76
N SER A 429 -3.34 -13.43 -4.08
CA SER A 429 -2.26 -12.91 -4.94
C SER A 429 -0.85 -13.34 -4.47
N PRO A 430 -0.57 -14.67 -4.38
CA PRO A 430 0.67 -15.17 -3.80
C PRO A 430 1.92 -14.73 -4.55
N SER A 431 1.89 -14.63 -5.87
CA SER A 431 3.01 -14.13 -6.67
C SER A 431 3.34 -12.68 -6.36
N THR A 432 2.32 -11.83 -6.26
CA THR A 432 2.48 -10.41 -5.92
C THR A 432 3.01 -10.25 -4.48
N PHE A 433 2.53 -11.09 -3.55
CA PHE A 433 3.03 -11.11 -2.17
C PHE A 433 4.52 -11.45 -2.11
N ALA A 434 4.95 -12.51 -2.81
CA ALA A 434 6.35 -12.93 -2.86
C ALA A 434 7.23 -11.87 -3.53
N GLU A 435 6.75 -11.27 -4.62
CA GLU A 435 7.46 -10.22 -5.35
C GLU A 435 7.67 -8.98 -4.46
N LEU A 436 6.59 -8.42 -3.87
CA LEU A 436 6.68 -7.27 -2.98
C LEU A 436 7.63 -7.52 -1.81
N SER A 437 7.59 -8.73 -1.23
CA SER A 437 8.48 -9.11 -0.12
C SER A 437 9.96 -9.13 -0.53
N SER A 438 10.26 -9.28 -1.81
CA SER A 438 11.64 -9.30 -2.33
C SER A 438 12.25 -7.92 -2.59
N TRP A 439 11.43 -6.85 -2.63
CA TRP A 439 11.88 -5.52 -3.06
C TRP A 439 12.76 -4.81 -2.02
N ALA A 440 12.59 -5.09 -0.75
CA ALA A 440 13.39 -4.50 0.33
C ALA A 440 14.55 -5.41 0.74
N ASN A 441 15.73 -4.83 0.91
CA ASN A 441 16.97 -5.59 1.20
C ASN A 441 16.96 -6.30 2.56
N ASN A 442 16.25 -5.75 3.56
CA ASN A 442 16.23 -6.26 4.94
C ASN A 442 14.89 -6.89 5.33
N GLY A 443 14.07 -7.26 4.36
CA GLY A 443 12.74 -7.78 4.60
C GLY A 443 11.86 -6.79 5.39
N LYS A 444 10.88 -6.19 4.75
CA LYS A 444 9.90 -5.31 5.40
C LYS A 444 8.62 -6.09 5.62
N LEU A 445 7.79 -5.62 6.54
CA LEU A 445 6.40 -6.05 6.60
C LEU A 445 5.73 -5.67 5.27
N VAL A 446 4.89 -6.55 4.72
CA VAL A 446 4.18 -6.26 3.48
C VAL A 446 2.66 -6.29 3.67
N THR A 447 1.96 -5.44 2.95
CA THR A 447 0.52 -5.25 3.11
C THR A 447 -0.19 -4.98 1.79
N MET A 448 -1.48 -5.31 1.75
CA MET A 448 -2.42 -4.92 0.71
C MET A 448 -3.16 -3.67 1.18
N SER A 449 -2.61 -2.49 0.84
CA SER A 449 -3.08 -1.19 1.36
C SER A 449 -4.43 -0.76 0.79
N GLU A 450 -4.74 -1.20 -0.43
CA GLU A 450 -6.07 -1.08 -1.03
C GLU A 450 -6.43 -2.38 -1.76
N CYS A 451 -7.69 -2.75 -1.73
CA CYS A 451 -8.18 -3.88 -2.51
C CYS A 451 -9.65 -3.73 -2.90
N ALA A 452 -10.02 -4.39 -4.01
CA ALA A 452 -11.42 -4.44 -4.46
C ALA A 452 -12.24 -5.45 -3.67
N THR A 453 -11.65 -6.61 -3.36
CA THR A 453 -12.30 -7.76 -2.73
C THR A 453 -11.60 -8.16 -1.45
N MET A 454 -12.35 -8.70 -0.49
CA MET A 454 -11.74 -9.27 0.72
C MET A 454 -11.08 -10.61 0.38
N PRO A 455 -9.81 -10.84 0.75
CA PRO A 455 -9.17 -12.13 0.53
C PRO A 455 -9.82 -13.22 1.41
N ASP A 456 -10.00 -14.41 0.85
CA ASP A 456 -10.54 -15.56 1.59
C ASP A 456 -9.57 -16.01 2.69
N PRO A 457 -9.98 -16.02 3.97
CA PRO A 457 -9.13 -16.43 5.09
C PRO A 457 -8.55 -17.84 4.97
N GLU A 458 -9.29 -18.78 4.36
CA GLU A 458 -8.80 -20.15 4.13
C GLU A 458 -7.70 -20.17 3.06
N LEU A 459 -7.81 -19.32 2.05
CA LEU A 459 -6.78 -19.17 1.04
C LEU A 459 -5.53 -18.48 1.60
N ILE A 460 -5.66 -17.53 2.52
CA ILE A 460 -4.51 -16.94 3.23
C ILE A 460 -3.67 -18.03 3.90
N VAL A 461 -4.32 -18.95 4.61
CA VAL A 461 -3.65 -20.09 5.27
C VAL A 461 -3.05 -21.04 4.24
N ARG A 462 -3.83 -21.42 3.21
CA ARG A 462 -3.42 -22.33 2.16
C ARG A 462 -2.18 -21.82 1.42
N ASP A 463 -2.24 -20.56 0.95
CA ASP A 463 -1.20 -19.97 0.09
C ASP A 463 -0.03 -19.42 0.92
N ASN A 464 -0.12 -19.46 2.25
CA ASN A 464 0.84 -18.84 3.16
C ASN A 464 1.10 -17.35 2.85
N THR A 465 0.02 -16.59 2.56
CA THR A 465 0.06 -15.18 2.16
C THR A 465 -0.55 -14.30 3.24
N TYR A 466 0.08 -14.25 4.41
CA TYR A 466 -0.39 -13.43 5.52
C TYR A 466 -0.01 -11.95 5.30
N TRP A 467 -0.75 -11.28 4.39
CA TRP A 467 -0.70 -9.82 4.27
C TRP A 467 -0.86 -9.20 5.65
N LEU A 468 -0.04 -8.22 6.02
CA LEU A 468 -0.12 -7.60 7.34
C LEU A 468 -1.53 -7.07 7.61
N TRP A 469 -2.09 -6.37 6.65
CA TRP A 469 -3.52 -6.07 6.56
C TRP A 469 -3.97 -6.10 5.11
N PHE A 470 -5.27 -6.18 4.88
CA PHE A 470 -5.95 -5.76 3.66
C PHE A 470 -6.84 -4.57 3.99
N ALA A 471 -7.02 -3.62 3.06
CA ALA A 471 -7.99 -2.52 3.23
C ALA A 471 -8.89 -2.41 2.00
N VAL A 472 -10.17 -2.77 2.17
CA VAL A 472 -11.15 -2.66 1.08
C VAL A 472 -11.38 -1.19 0.76
N TRP A 473 -11.41 -0.85 -0.55
CA TRP A 473 -11.70 0.52 -0.96
C TRP A 473 -13.12 0.93 -0.55
N ASN A 474 -13.37 2.23 -0.47
CA ASN A 474 -14.66 2.78 -0.06
C ASN A 474 -15.76 2.64 -1.14
N TRP A 475 -16.94 3.17 -0.90
CA TRP A 475 -18.13 3.18 -1.77
C TRP A 475 -18.56 1.75 -2.21
N ASP A 476 -18.88 1.55 -3.49
CA ASP A 476 -19.47 0.31 -4.02
C ASP A 476 -18.67 -0.97 -3.71
N TYR A 477 -17.42 -0.84 -3.30
CA TYR A 477 -16.60 -1.99 -2.87
C TYR A 477 -17.08 -2.60 -1.55
N ILE A 478 -17.76 -1.82 -0.70
CA ILE A 478 -18.27 -2.28 0.60
C ILE A 478 -19.67 -1.75 0.94
N VAL A 479 -20.06 -0.56 0.49
CA VAL A 479 -21.39 0.00 0.71
C VAL A 479 -22.01 0.42 -0.62
N MET A 480 -23.32 0.26 -0.79
CA MET A 480 -24.00 0.73 -1.99
C MET A 480 -23.94 2.25 -2.08
N PHE A 481 -23.51 2.78 -3.23
CA PHE A 481 -23.32 4.21 -3.44
C PHE A 481 -24.52 5.04 -2.97
N GLY A 482 -24.27 6.02 -2.12
CA GLY A 482 -25.27 6.94 -1.59
C GLY A 482 -26.16 6.36 -0.49
N THR A 483 -25.84 5.19 0.05
CA THR A 483 -26.55 4.53 1.16
C THR A 483 -25.61 4.21 2.32
N THR A 484 -26.15 3.57 3.36
CA THR A 484 -25.38 2.96 4.47
C THR A 484 -25.54 1.43 4.48
N ASP A 485 -26.07 0.86 3.40
CA ASP A 485 -26.28 -0.58 3.27
C ASP A 485 -25.04 -1.23 2.66
N LEU A 486 -24.67 -2.41 3.17
CA LEU A 486 -23.56 -3.19 2.61
C LEU A 486 -23.82 -3.55 1.14
N SER A 487 -22.75 -3.64 0.35
CA SER A 487 -22.73 -4.02 -1.05
C SER A 487 -22.17 -5.42 -1.24
N GLU A 488 -22.75 -6.17 -2.18
CA GLU A 488 -22.20 -7.45 -2.68
C GLU A 488 -21.54 -7.30 -4.07
N ALA A 489 -21.37 -6.06 -4.53
CA ALA A 489 -20.87 -5.83 -5.89
C ALA A 489 -19.46 -6.44 -6.12
N TYR A 490 -18.63 -6.48 -5.09
CA TYR A 490 -17.27 -7.02 -5.16
C TYR A 490 -17.05 -8.23 -4.24
N THR A 491 -17.63 -8.21 -3.03
CA THR A 491 -17.50 -9.29 -2.06
C THR A 491 -18.88 -9.71 -1.56
N ASP A 492 -19.26 -10.98 -1.77
CA ASP A 492 -20.52 -11.55 -1.30
C ASP A 492 -20.69 -11.43 0.21
N PHE A 493 -21.92 -11.27 0.71
CA PHE A 493 -22.19 -11.20 2.15
C PHE A 493 -21.70 -12.43 2.91
N ASP A 494 -21.77 -13.62 2.31
CA ASP A 494 -21.26 -14.84 2.92
C ASP A 494 -19.74 -14.78 3.09
N MET A 495 -19.01 -14.25 2.12
CA MET A 495 -17.57 -14.05 2.22
C MET A 495 -17.22 -12.93 3.20
N GLN A 496 -17.91 -11.79 3.17
CA GLN A 496 -17.73 -10.72 4.16
C GLN A 496 -17.92 -11.28 5.58
N LYS A 497 -18.99 -12.06 5.80
CA LYS A 497 -19.26 -12.69 7.09
C LYS A 497 -18.18 -13.72 7.47
N LYS A 498 -17.68 -14.52 6.51
CA LYS A 498 -16.57 -15.46 6.72
C LYS A 498 -15.33 -14.73 7.19
N VAL A 499 -14.97 -13.62 6.52
CA VAL A 499 -13.81 -12.80 6.86
C VAL A 499 -13.91 -12.24 8.28
N TYR A 500 -14.99 -11.54 8.62
CA TYR A 500 -15.13 -10.91 9.95
C TYR A 500 -15.32 -11.88 11.11
N ASN A 501 -15.57 -13.17 10.85
CA ASN A 501 -15.70 -14.22 11.87
C ASN A 501 -14.57 -15.26 11.85
N SER A 502 -13.56 -15.07 11.00
CA SER A 502 -12.43 -15.98 10.90
C SER A 502 -11.39 -15.73 12.00
N GLU A 503 -10.80 -16.80 12.54
CA GLU A 503 -9.65 -16.70 13.46
C GLU A 503 -8.35 -16.22 12.78
N VAL A 504 -8.27 -16.26 11.43
CA VAL A 504 -7.16 -15.75 10.64
C VAL A 504 -7.14 -14.23 10.66
N ILE A 505 -8.32 -13.60 10.76
CA ILE A 505 -8.53 -12.17 10.59
C ILE A 505 -8.71 -11.50 11.96
N ILE A 506 -7.86 -10.51 12.21
CA ILE A 506 -7.95 -9.69 13.43
C ILE A 506 -8.89 -8.51 13.17
N THR A 507 -9.84 -8.33 14.07
CA THR A 507 -10.76 -7.18 14.12
C THR A 507 -10.40 -6.25 15.28
N ARG A 508 -10.95 -5.03 15.32
CA ARG A 508 -10.59 -3.99 16.30
C ARG A 508 -10.72 -4.44 17.76
N ASP A 509 -11.73 -5.22 18.08
CA ASP A 509 -11.99 -5.74 19.42
C ASP A 509 -10.94 -6.78 19.91
N GLN A 510 -10.05 -7.23 19.02
CA GLN A 510 -8.97 -8.17 19.31
C GLN A 510 -7.59 -7.48 19.42
N LEU A 511 -7.53 -6.16 19.15
CA LEU A 511 -6.29 -5.39 19.30
C LEU A 511 -5.95 -5.18 20.79
N PRO A 512 -4.66 -5.14 21.15
CA PRO A 512 -4.23 -4.77 22.49
C PRO A 512 -4.59 -3.32 22.83
N ASP A 513 -4.68 -3.03 24.11
CA ASP A 513 -4.75 -1.64 24.60
C ASP A 513 -3.34 -1.01 24.54
N PHE A 514 -3.02 -0.37 23.41
CA PHE A 514 -1.71 0.26 23.19
C PHE A 514 -1.46 1.46 24.10
N ASP A 515 -2.50 2.13 24.60
CA ASP A 515 -2.35 3.23 25.56
C ASP A 515 -1.90 2.69 26.93
N ALA A 516 -2.47 1.57 27.37
CA ALA A 516 -2.04 0.89 28.59
C ALA A 516 -0.62 0.33 28.48
N LEU A 517 -0.22 -0.20 27.31
CA LEU A 517 1.12 -0.70 27.07
C LEU A 517 2.18 0.42 27.01
N SER A 518 1.78 1.65 26.78
CA SER A 518 2.67 2.81 26.57
C SER A 518 2.65 3.83 27.72
N SER A 519 2.01 3.48 28.83
CA SER A 519 1.85 4.33 30.01
C SER A 519 2.99 4.22 31.04
#